data_f97632b9b659abe4a25c5fae2cb971d8
#
_entry.id   f97632b9b659abe4a25c5fae2cb971d8
#
_cell.length_a   1.000
_cell.length_b   1.000
_cell.length_c   1.000
_cell.angle_alpha   90.00
_cell.angle_beta   90.00
_cell.angle_gamma   90.00
#
_symmetry.space_group_name_H-M   'P 1'
#
loop_
_entity.id
_entity.type
_entity.pdbx_description
1 polymer ?
#
loop_
_entity_poly.entity_id
_entity_poly.type
_entity_poly.pdbx_seq_one_letter_code
_entity_poly.pdbx_strand_id
1 'polypeptide(L)'
;MTEMAENKTYLCIDLKSFFASVECVERGLDPLCTNLVVADAALTEKTICLAVSPSLKKYGIGGRARLFEVVQMVKQANARRRFQAPKRLFEGSSSNAKELDLHPEYQIDYIIAPPRMAKYMEYSTKIYNIYLKYVAPEDIHAYSIDEVFVDITQYLILTGLNAYEFAGQMIKNVL
;
A
#
# COMPACT_ATOMS: atom_id res chain seq x y z
N MET A 1 44.42 5.73 -17.65
CA MET A 1 43.66 4.53 -17.25
C MET A 1 42.23 5.00 -17.07
N THR A 2 41.36 4.70 -18.02
CA THR A 2 39.94 5.03 -17.96
C THR A 2 39.31 4.05 -16.95
N GLU A 3 38.88 4.55 -15.79
CA GLU A 3 37.99 3.78 -14.90
C GLU A 3 36.77 3.39 -15.74
N MET A 4 36.66 2.10 -16.03
CA MET A 4 35.42 1.56 -16.55
C MET A 4 34.41 1.72 -15.42
N ALA A 5 33.40 2.55 -15.63
CA ALA A 5 32.29 2.69 -14.71
C ALA A 5 31.71 1.28 -14.47
N GLU A 6 31.87 0.74 -13.27
CA GLU A 6 31.20 -0.49 -12.90
C GLU A 6 29.69 -0.31 -13.07
N ASN A 7 29.07 -1.16 -13.87
CA ASN A 7 27.62 -1.17 -14.03
C ASN A 7 26.99 -1.58 -12.71
N LYS A 8 26.52 -0.58 -11.95
CA LYS A 8 25.83 -0.81 -10.68
C LYS A 8 24.35 -1.16 -10.88
N THR A 9 23.87 -2.07 -10.09
CA THR A 9 22.47 -2.52 -10.10
C THR A 9 21.82 -2.18 -8.77
N TYR A 10 20.74 -1.41 -8.83
CA TYR A 10 19.98 -0.99 -7.65
C TYR A 10 18.57 -1.56 -7.68
N LEU A 11 18.06 -1.94 -6.50
CA LEU A 11 16.63 -2.14 -6.27
C LEU A 11 16.05 -0.88 -5.64
N CYS A 12 14.90 -0.44 -6.17
CA CYS A 12 14.04 0.51 -5.50
C CYS A 12 12.83 -0.25 -4.97
N ILE A 13 12.64 -0.26 -3.66
CA ILE A 13 11.53 -0.94 -2.99
C ILE A 13 10.62 0.11 -2.38
N ASP A 14 9.38 0.17 -2.85
CA ASP A 14 8.30 1.02 -2.33
C ASP A 14 7.20 0.13 -1.75
N LEU A 15 6.83 0.35 -0.51
CA LEU A 15 5.79 -0.41 0.18
C LEU A 15 4.40 0.16 -0.16
N LYS A 16 3.75 -0.46 -1.12
CA LYS A 16 2.47 -0.01 -1.69
C LYS A 16 1.41 0.31 -0.64
N SER A 17 0.97 1.58 -0.61
CA SER A 17 -0.06 2.06 0.31
C SER A 17 0.26 1.75 1.79
N PHE A 18 1.52 1.85 2.17
CA PHE A 18 2.10 1.31 3.39
C PHE A 18 1.25 1.57 4.65
N PHE A 19 0.91 2.82 4.95
CA PHE A 19 0.13 3.15 6.15
C PHE A 19 -1.25 2.50 6.14
N ALA A 20 -1.91 2.43 4.99
CA ALA A 20 -3.21 1.75 4.87
C ALA A 20 -3.06 0.24 5.05
N SER A 21 -1.98 -0.36 4.54
CA SER A 21 -1.68 -1.78 4.73
C SER A 21 -1.44 -2.11 6.20
N VAL A 22 -0.64 -1.30 6.91
CA VAL A 22 -0.42 -1.46 8.35
C VAL A 22 -1.74 -1.37 9.12
N GLU A 23 -2.58 -0.38 8.80
CA GLU A 23 -3.88 -0.24 9.46
C GLU A 23 -4.83 -1.42 9.21
N CYS A 24 -4.77 -2.03 8.03
CA CYS A 24 -5.53 -3.26 7.75
C CYS A 24 -5.00 -4.44 8.58
N VAL A 25 -3.70 -4.69 8.56
CA VAL A 25 -3.06 -5.80 9.30
C VAL A 25 -3.34 -5.71 10.79
N GLU A 26 -3.21 -4.53 11.39
CA GLU A 26 -3.49 -4.29 12.82
C GLU A 26 -4.96 -4.55 13.20
N ARG A 27 -5.87 -4.57 12.23
CA ARG A 27 -7.28 -4.90 12.41
C ARG A 27 -7.64 -6.33 12.00
N GLY A 28 -6.66 -7.14 11.58
CA GLY A 28 -6.89 -8.48 11.05
C GLY A 28 -7.61 -8.49 9.69
N LEU A 29 -7.46 -7.42 8.90
CA LEU A 29 -8.08 -7.25 7.60
C LEU A 29 -7.06 -7.44 6.47
N ASP A 30 -7.53 -7.92 5.31
CA ASP A 30 -6.70 -8.09 4.11
C ASP A 30 -6.43 -6.71 3.45
N PRO A 31 -5.16 -6.23 3.40
CA PRO A 31 -4.81 -4.93 2.81
C PRO A 31 -5.17 -4.79 1.33
N LEU A 32 -5.22 -5.90 0.60
CA LEU A 32 -5.52 -5.90 -0.83
C LEU A 32 -7.01 -5.82 -1.15
N CYS A 33 -7.86 -6.20 -0.19
CA CYS A 33 -9.31 -6.30 -0.39
C CYS A 33 -10.10 -5.30 0.45
N THR A 34 -9.50 -4.68 1.47
CA THR A 34 -10.21 -3.76 2.36
C THR A 34 -10.15 -2.33 1.84
N ASN A 35 -11.29 -1.69 1.72
CA ASN A 35 -11.42 -0.27 1.44
C ASN A 35 -11.10 0.53 2.70
N LEU A 36 -9.96 1.20 2.72
CA LEU A 36 -9.50 1.96 3.88
C LEU A 36 -8.72 3.20 3.46
N VAL A 37 -8.90 4.29 4.19
CA VAL A 37 -8.07 5.50 4.11
C VAL A 37 -7.45 5.78 5.47
N VAL A 38 -6.24 6.31 5.47
CA VAL A 38 -5.60 6.84 6.67
C VAL A 38 -5.72 8.35 6.65
N ALA A 39 -6.56 8.90 7.51
CA ALA A 39 -6.81 10.34 7.62
C ALA A 39 -7.25 10.71 9.03
N ASP A 40 -6.92 11.92 9.45
CA ASP A 40 -7.45 12.50 10.69
C ASP A 40 -8.79 13.20 10.40
N ALA A 41 -9.88 12.46 10.57
CA ALA A 41 -11.24 12.96 10.37
C ALA A 41 -11.67 14.01 11.43
N ALA A 42 -10.96 14.09 12.56
CA ALA A 42 -11.27 15.07 13.61
C ALA A 42 -10.85 16.50 13.21
N LEU A 43 -9.92 16.64 12.26
CA LEU A 43 -9.45 17.96 11.82
C LEU A 43 -10.46 18.62 10.88
N THR A 44 -10.58 18.16 9.67
CA THR A 44 -11.54 18.67 8.67
C THR A 44 -11.70 17.68 7.50
N GLU A 45 -12.79 17.78 6.74
CA GLU A 45 -12.96 17.05 5.48
C GLU A 45 -11.93 17.46 4.40
N LYS A 46 -11.23 18.59 4.56
CA LYS A 46 -10.15 19.03 3.66
C LYS A 46 -8.82 18.36 3.95
N THR A 47 -8.74 17.56 5.02
CA THR A 47 -7.54 16.82 5.41
C THR A 47 -7.08 15.91 4.26
N ILE A 48 -5.78 15.92 4.00
CA ILE A 48 -5.15 15.03 3.03
C ILE A 48 -5.05 13.64 3.64
N CYS A 49 -5.51 12.62 2.93
CA CYS A 49 -5.30 11.24 3.31
C CYS A 49 -3.80 10.90 3.19
N LEU A 50 -3.21 10.35 4.25
CA LEU A 50 -1.82 9.91 4.24
C LEU A 50 -1.64 8.65 3.38
N ALA A 51 -2.65 7.80 3.33
CA ALA A 51 -2.69 6.64 2.45
C ALA A 51 -4.13 6.25 2.11
N VAL A 52 -4.27 5.61 0.95
CA VAL A 52 -5.50 5.00 0.44
C VAL A 52 -5.19 3.56 0.07
N SER A 53 -6.01 2.60 0.50
CA SER A 53 -5.80 1.18 0.20
C SER A 53 -5.88 0.88 -1.31
N PRO A 54 -5.21 -0.20 -1.77
CA PRO A 54 -5.25 -0.58 -3.19
C PRO A 54 -6.66 -0.86 -3.71
N SER A 55 -7.52 -1.47 -2.90
CA SER A 55 -8.92 -1.75 -3.26
C SER A 55 -9.72 -0.46 -3.48
N LEU A 56 -9.53 0.53 -2.61
CA LEU A 56 -10.26 1.81 -2.71
C LEU A 56 -9.73 2.68 -3.87
N LYS A 57 -8.44 2.59 -4.21
CA LYS A 57 -7.86 3.25 -5.39
C LYS A 57 -8.50 2.80 -6.72
N LYS A 58 -9.07 1.59 -6.78
CA LYS A 58 -9.79 1.09 -7.98
C LYS A 58 -10.98 1.96 -8.38
N TYR A 59 -11.52 2.74 -7.45
CA TYR A 59 -12.61 3.69 -7.72
C TYR A 59 -12.13 5.05 -8.22
N GLY A 60 -10.84 5.17 -8.59
CA GLY A 60 -10.23 6.40 -9.11
C GLY A 60 -9.74 7.37 -8.04
N ILE A 61 -9.69 6.93 -6.78
CA ILE A 61 -9.24 7.76 -5.65
C ILE A 61 -7.70 7.81 -5.63
N GLY A 62 -7.15 9.02 -5.65
CA GLY A 62 -5.70 9.24 -5.61
C GLY A 62 -5.08 8.86 -4.25
N GLY A 63 -3.79 8.49 -4.24
CA GLY A 63 -3.09 8.07 -3.01
C GLY A 63 -3.00 9.16 -1.93
N ARG A 64 -3.06 10.43 -2.33
CA ARG A 64 -3.06 11.63 -1.46
C ARG A 64 -4.31 12.48 -1.66
N ALA A 65 -5.45 11.85 -1.94
CA ALA A 65 -6.72 12.52 -2.06
C ALA A 65 -7.09 13.24 -0.73
N ARG A 66 -7.84 14.31 -0.82
CA ARG A 66 -8.46 14.91 0.37
C ARG A 66 -9.67 14.07 0.78
N LEU A 67 -10.00 14.07 2.07
CA LEU A 67 -11.09 13.23 2.58
C LEU A 67 -12.43 13.51 1.89
N PHE A 68 -12.75 14.77 1.60
CA PHE A 68 -13.98 15.12 0.86
C PHE A 68 -13.98 14.54 -0.57
N GLU A 69 -12.81 14.43 -1.23
CA GLU A 69 -12.71 13.82 -2.56
C GLU A 69 -13.00 12.32 -2.49
N VAL A 70 -12.52 11.65 -1.42
CA VAL A 70 -12.84 10.24 -1.15
C VAL A 70 -14.35 10.06 -1.02
N VAL A 71 -15.01 10.89 -0.21
CA VAL A 71 -16.49 10.88 -0.03
C VAL A 71 -17.20 11.03 -1.38
N GLN A 72 -16.80 12.02 -2.19
CA GLN A 72 -17.42 12.26 -3.49
C GLN A 72 -17.21 11.10 -4.47
N MET A 73 -16.00 10.55 -4.54
CA MET A 73 -15.67 9.44 -5.45
C MET A 73 -16.41 8.15 -5.07
N VAL A 74 -16.50 7.84 -3.76
CA VAL A 74 -17.30 6.71 -3.28
C VAL A 74 -18.78 6.91 -3.58
N LYS A 75 -19.31 8.13 -3.39
CA LYS A 75 -20.69 8.45 -3.74
C LYS A 75 -20.97 8.25 -5.24
N GLN A 76 -20.06 8.70 -6.11
CA GLN A 76 -20.16 8.48 -7.56
C GLN A 76 -20.07 6.99 -7.93
N ALA A 77 -19.14 6.25 -7.31
CA ALA A 77 -19.03 4.81 -7.52
C ALA A 77 -20.31 4.07 -7.09
N ASN A 78 -20.89 4.46 -5.94
CA ASN A 78 -22.17 3.92 -5.48
C ASN A 78 -23.34 4.30 -6.40
N ALA A 79 -23.36 5.50 -6.95
CA ALA A 79 -24.39 5.89 -7.93
C ALA A 79 -24.35 4.97 -9.17
N ARG A 80 -23.15 4.66 -9.68
CA ARG A 80 -22.98 3.71 -10.80
C ARG A 80 -23.37 2.29 -10.39
N ARG A 81 -22.92 1.83 -9.22
CA ARG A 81 -23.17 0.49 -8.70
C ARG A 81 -24.68 0.24 -8.47
N ARG A 82 -25.45 1.26 -8.09
CA ARG A 82 -26.91 1.15 -7.91
C ARG A 82 -27.64 0.64 -9.15
N PHE A 83 -27.14 0.92 -10.36
CA PHE A 83 -27.75 0.39 -11.59
C PHE A 83 -27.59 -1.12 -11.73
N GLN A 84 -26.60 -1.71 -11.07
CA GLN A 84 -26.33 -3.15 -11.06
C GLN A 84 -27.06 -3.87 -9.92
N ALA A 85 -27.48 -3.14 -8.88
CA ALA A 85 -28.17 -3.69 -7.74
C ALA A 85 -29.60 -4.15 -8.13
N PRO A 86 -30.11 -5.26 -7.59
CA PRO A 86 -31.49 -5.72 -7.78
C PRO A 86 -32.45 -4.59 -7.38
N LYS A 87 -33.48 -4.36 -8.22
CA LYS A 87 -34.46 -3.28 -8.01
C LYS A 87 -33.84 -1.88 -7.84
N ARG A 88 -32.55 -1.71 -8.14
CA ARG A 88 -31.75 -0.47 -7.92
C ARG A 88 -31.75 0.01 -6.47
N LEU A 89 -31.82 -0.91 -5.53
CA LEU A 89 -31.79 -0.64 -4.10
C LEU A 89 -30.61 -1.37 -3.47
N PHE A 90 -29.96 -0.71 -2.51
CA PHE A 90 -28.95 -1.36 -1.68
C PHE A 90 -29.61 -1.98 -0.46
N GLU A 91 -29.20 -3.21 -0.13
CA GLU A 91 -29.67 -3.97 1.04
C GLU A 91 -28.63 -3.99 2.17
N GLY A 92 -27.41 -3.51 1.90
CA GLY A 92 -26.31 -3.46 2.87
C GLY A 92 -25.14 -2.63 2.38
N SER A 93 -24.04 -2.70 3.12
CA SER A 93 -22.76 -2.07 2.76
C SER A 93 -21.59 -2.97 3.14
N SER A 94 -20.47 -2.86 2.41
CA SER A 94 -19.24 -3.53 2.78
C SER A 94 -18.02 -2.68 2.43
N SER A 95 -17.00 -2.77 3.28
CA SER A 95 -15.66 -2.28 3.00
C SER A 95 -14.74 -3.34 2.40
N ASN A 96 -15.21 -4.56 2.16
CA ASN A 96 -14.44 -5.66 1.57
C ASN A 96 -14.76 -5.79 0.09
N ALA A 97 -13.75 -5.61 -0.77
CA ALA A 97 -13.91 -5.67 -2.22
C ALA A 97 -14.40 -7.04 -2.72
N LYS A 98 -13.94 -8.15 -2.10
CA LYS A 98 -14.40 -9.50 -2.48
C LYS A 98 -15.89 -9.69 -2.14
N GLU A 99 -16.33 -9.18 -1.01
CA GLU A 99 -17.75 -9.23 -0.62
C GLU A 99 -18.59 -8.35 -1.56
N LEU A 100 -18.09 -7.16 -1.90
CA LEU A 100 -18.76 -6.30 -2.86
C LEU A 100 -18.88 -6.93 -4.26
N ASP A 101 -17.90 -7.74 -4.68
CA ASP A 101 -17.94 -8.45 -5.97
C ASP A 101 -19.01 -9.58 -5.97
N LEU A 102 -19.26 -10.20 -4.81
CA LEU A 102 -20.27 -11.25 -4.64
C LEU A 102 -21.69 -10.70 -4.43
N HIS A 103 -21.79 -9.48 -3.89
CA HIS A 103 -23.07 -8.86 -3.46
C HIS A 103 -23.29 -7.53 -4.18
N PRO A 104 -23.84 -7.54 -5.42
CA PRO A 104 -24.15 -6.29 -6.15
C PRO A 104 -25.15 -5.39 -5.43
N GLU A 105 -25.96 -5.95 -4.52
CA GLU A 105 -26.90 -5.24 -3.65
C GLU A 105 -26.24 -4.50 -2.48
N TYR A 106 -24.93 -4.66 -2.26
CA TYR A 106 -24.21 -3.90 -1.23
C TYR A 106 -23.60 -2.63 -1.80
N GLN A 107 -23.74 -1.52 -1.08
CA GLN A 107 -23.02 -0.30 -1.40
C GLN A 107 -21.56 -0.38 -0.94
N ILE A 108 -20.70 0.33 -1.64
CA ILE A 108 -19.30 0.50 -1.25
C ILE A 108 -19.23 1.34 0.01
N ASP A 109 -18.57 0.81 1.03
CA ASP A 109 -18.19 1.50 2.25
C ASP A 109 -16.67 1.47 2.42
N TYR A 110 -16.13 2.23 3.37
CA TYR A 110 -14.70 2.27 3.65
C TYR A 110 -14.43 2.69 5.11
N ILE A 111 -13.26 2.28 5.59
CA ILE A 111 -12.79 2.59 6.95
C ILE A 111 -11.94 3.86 6.90
N ILE A 112 -12.18 4.79 7.82
CA ILE A 112 -11.27 5.92 8.06
C ILE A 112 -10.46 5.59 9.31
N ALA A 113 -9.15 5.38 9.13
CA ALA A 113 -8.22 5.07 10.22
C ALA A 113 -7.44 6.32 10.61
N PRO A 114 -7.40 6.70 11.90
CA PRO A 114 -6.55 7.80 12.34
C PRO A 114 -5.06 7.45 12.17
N PRO A 115 -4.18 8.42 11.83
CA PRO A 115 -2.76 8.18 11.69
C PRO A 115 -2.09 7.72 12.98
N ARG A 116 -1.24 6.68 12.89
CA ARG A 116 -0.48 6.13 14.01
C ARG A 116 1.01 6.02 13.66
N MET A 117 1.70 7.17 13.56
CA MET A 117 3.09 7.25 13.05
C MET A 117 4.06 6.32 13.78
N ALA A 118 3.97 6.21 15.11
CA ALA A 118 4.81 5.29 15.89
C ALA A 118 4.65 3.83 15.44
N LYS A 119 3.42 3.42 15.12
CA LYS A 119 3.14 2.07 14.62
C LYS A 119 3.73 1.86 13.21
N TYR A 120 3.65 2.86 12.35
CA TYR A 120 4.25 2.78 11.01
C TYR A 120 5.78 2.69 11.08
N MET A 121 6.41 3.43 11.98
CA MET A 121 7.85 3.32 12.24
C MET A 121 8.24 1.91 12.74
N GLU A 122 7.43 1.31 13.63
CA GLU A 122 7.64 -0.05 14.12
C GLU A 122 7.63 -1.07 12.96
N TYR A 123 6.63 -1.00 12.07
CA TYR A 123 6.52 -1.90 10.90
C TYR A 123 7.64 -1.65 9.89
N SER A 124 7.98 -0.39 9.62
CA SER A 124 9.10 -0.04 8.75
C SER A 124 10.41 -0.65 9.27
N THR A 125 10.68 -0.54 10.58
CA THR A 125 11.86 -1.13 11.20
C THR A 125 11.87 -2.66 11.10
N LYS A 126 10.74 -3.33 11.28
CA LYS A 126 10.63 -4.78 11.11
C LYS A 126 10.97 -5.19 9.67
N ILE A 127 10.46 -4.46 8.69
CA ILE A 127 10.72 -4.72 7.26
C ILE A 127 12.19 -4.44 6.92
N TYR A 128 12.76 -3.34 7.42
CA TYR A 128 14.17 -3.03 7.25
C TYR A 128 15.09 -4.15 7.80
N ASN A 129 14.75 -4.71 8.95
CA ASN A 129 15.47 -5.85 9.52
C ASN A 129 15.37 -7.13 8.66
N ILE A 130 14.35 -7.24 7.81
CA ILE A 130 14.28 -8.31 6.82
C ILE A 130 15.30 -8.06 5.71
N TYR A 131 15.41 -6.82 5.22
CA TYR A 131 16.41 -6.48 4.20
C TYR A 131 17.84 -6.75 4.66
N LEU A 132 18.15 -6.49 5.93
CA LEU A 132 19.46 -6.77 6.53
C LEU A 132 19.87 -8.26 6.57
N LYS A 133 18.93 -9.18 6.30
CA LYS A 133 19.25 -10.61 6.13
C LYS A 133 19.87 -10.92 4.77
N TYR A 134 19.73 -10.00 3.81
CA TYR A 134 20.16 -10.19 2.42
C TYR A 134 21.33 -9.31 2.03
N VAL A 135 21.42 -8.12 2.60
CA VAL A 135 22.38 -7.09 2.23
C VAL A 135 22.93 -6.39 3.46
N ALA A 136 24.12 -5.85 3.37
CA ALA A 136 24.74 -5.07 4.44
C ALA A 136 24.06 -3.70 4.59
N PRO A 137 24.08 -3.11 5.80
CA PRO A 137 23.41 -1.82 6.04
C PRO A 137 23.99 -0.67 5.21
N GLU A 138 25.27 -0.70 4.86
CA GLU A 138 25.95 0.31 4.02
C GLU A 138 25.46 0.30 2.57
N ASP A 139 24.84 -0.79 2.10
CA ASP A 139 24.29 -0.93 0.77
C ASP A 139 22.79 -0.55 0.71
N ILE A 140 22.19 -0.19 1.85
CA ILE A 140 20.79 0.25 1.94
C ILE A 140 20.73 1.75 2.19
N HIS A 141 20.07 2.47 1.29
CA HIS A 141 19.71 3.86 1.48
C HIS A 141 18.20 3.98 1.75
N ALA A 142 17.82 4.23 3.01
CA ALA A 142 16.43 4.50 3.38
C ALA A 142 16.07 5.94 2.94
N TYR A 143 15.26 6.04 1.89
CA TYR A 143 14.80 7.33 1.36
C TYR A 143 13.64 7.88 2.19
N SER A 144 12.72 6.99 2.60
CA SER A 144 11.59 7.34 3.46
C SER A 144 11.25 6.16 4.40
N ILE A 145 10.15 6.28 5.14
CA ILE A 145 9.64 5.23 6.03
C ILE A 145 9.17 3.98 5.26
N ASP A 146 8.84 4.13 3.98
CA ASP A 146 8.26 3.10 3.11
C ASP A 146 9.04 2.88 1.81
N GLU A 147 10.15 3.60 1.61
CA GLU A 147 10.94 3.51 0.39
C GLU A 147 12.44 3.37 0.68
N VAL A 148 13.08 2.37 0.07
CA VAL A 148 14.52 2.14 0.17
C VAL A 148 15.13 1.89 -1.20
N PHE A 149 16.39 2.33 -1.36
CA PHE A 149 17.26 1.95 -2.47
C PHE A 149 18.34 1.00 -1.94
N VAL A 150 18.60 -0.07 -2.67
CA VAL A 150 19.57 -1.10 -2.26
C VAL A 150 20.54 -1.35 -3.41
N ASP A 151 21.84 -1.16 -3.17
CA ASP A 151 22.89 -1.57 -4.11
C ASP A 151 23.06 -3.10 -4.02
N ILE A 152 22.62 -3.81 -5.05
CA ILE A 152 22.70 -5.27 -5.08
C ILE A 152 23.82 -5.80 -5.97
N THR A 153 24.67 -4.92 -6.50
CA THR A 153 25.69 -5.25 -7.50
C THR A 153 26.56 -6.45 -7.10
N GLN A 154 27.17 -6.40 -5.92
CA GLN A 154 28.05 -7.46 -5.44
C GLN A 154 27.28 -8.75 -5.06
N TYR A 155 26.03 -8.63 -4.61
CA TYR A 155 25.22 -9.78 -4.21
C TYR A 155 24.77 -10.63 -5.40
N LEU A 156 24.55 -10.02 -6.57
CA LEU A 156 24.27 -10.75 -7.80
C LEU A 156 25.47 -11.60 -8.24
N ILE A 157 26.68 -11.06 -8.10
CA ILE A 157 27.92 -11.80 -8.41
C ILE A 157 28.11 -12.97 -7.43
N LEU A 158 27.89 -12.73 -6.13
CA LEU A 158 28.08 -13.73 -5.08
C LEU A 158 27.04 -14.86 -5.14
N THR A 159 25.79 -14.56 -5.46
CA THR A 159 24.69 -15.53 -5.47
C THR A 159 24.47 -16.19 -6.82
N GLY A 160 24.96 -15.60 -7.90
CA GLY A 160 24.68 -16.04 -9.27
C GLY A 160 23.23 -15.79 -9.73
N LEU A 161 22.44 -15.06 -8.94
CA LEU A 161 21.06 -14.71 -9.25
C LEU A 161 21.00 -13.47 -10.16
N ASN A 162 19.94 -13.36 -10.96
CA ASN A 162 19.61 -12.09 -11.59
C ASN A 162 18.87 -11.16 -10.61
N ALA A 163 18.78 -9.87 -10.95
CA ALA A 163 18.17 -8.86 -10.08
C ALA A 163 16.70 -9.16 -9.73
N TYR A 164 15.94 -9.75 -10.65
CA TYR A 164 14.53 -10.10 -10.43
C TYR A 164 14.38 -11.26 -9.44
N GLU A 165 15.22 -12.29 -9.56
CA GLU A 165 15.23 -13.42 -8.65
C GLU A 165 15.65 -13.00 -7.24
N PHE A 166 16.69 -12.16 -7.14
CA PHE A 166 17.14 -11.62 -5.85
C PHE A 166 16.06 -10.79 -5.17
N ALA A 167 15.44 -9.86 -5.90
CA ALA A 167 14.30 -9.07 -5.41
C ALA A 167 13.12 -9.95 -4.98
N GLY A 168 12.81 -11.00 -5.75
CA GLY A 168 11.76 -11.96 -5.43
C GLY A 168 11.98 -12.70 -4.11
N GLN A 169 13.25 -13.06 -3.80
CA GLN A 169 13.60 -13.67 -2.51
C GLN A 169 13.40 -12.70 -1.34
N MET A 170 13.83 -11.45 -1.48
CA MET A 170 13.63 -10.43 -0.45
C MET A 170 12.15 -10.18 -0.17
N ILE A 171 11.34 -9.99 -1.22
CA ILE A 171 9.91 -9.64 -1.12
C ILE A 171 9.10 -10.76 -0.46
N LYS A 172 9.39 -12.04 -0.75
CA LYS A 172 8.69 -13.18 -0.13
C LYS A 172 8.75 -13.20 1.39
N ASN A 173 9.73 -12.56 2.01
CA ASN A 173 9.88 -12.49 3.46
C ASN A 173 9.26 -11.22 4.07
N VAL A 174 8.80 -10.28 3.22
CA VAL A 174 8.10 -9.05 3.64
C VAL A 174 6.59 -9.26 3.63
N LEU A 175 6.08 -10.12 2.77
CA LEU A 175 4.67 -10.48 2.61
C LEU A 175 4.26 -11.57 3.60
#